data_81eed8ff21c1a199b600e92dfd58a117
#
_entry.id   81eed8ff21c1a199b600e92dfd58a117
#
_cell.length_a   1.000
_cell.length_b   1.000
_cell.length_c   1.000
_cell.angle_alpha   90.00
_cell.angle_beta   90.00
_cell.angle_gamma   90.00
#
_symmetry.space_group_name_H-M   'P 1'
#
loop_
_entity.id
_entity.type
_entity.pdbx_description
1 polymer ?
#
loop_
_entity_poly.entity_id
_entity_poly.type
_entity_poly.pdbx_seq_one_letter_code
_entity_poly.pdbx_strand_id
1 'polypeptide(L)'
;MAFQRIFHLPGLDLEALCAGDQNHHSAVIILHGLGVSKEVQLPELQRLRASGFFAIAVDAPHHGSRQDGLLEIFQEQAGHARHHLLLSIVLQHASEVNQLMQQLRASGKKVCVAGISMGGHVAFAQLCMAARPDLVAPFIATPDFRTREAAGQLPPSPAETCGPADHIAEVFPASLFMVAAGSDTVVRPEAVRGFAEELRPLYQSAPEKLEYHEYELSEHMMRPADWFDAWEKFTERLQREGF
;
A
#
# COMPACT_ATOMS: atom_id res chain seq x y z
N MET A 1 -13.08 19.92 -3.54
CA MET A 1 -13.97 18.91 -2.94
C MET A 1 -13.56 17.54 -3.41
N ALA A 2 -13.77 16.50 -2.58
CA ALA A 2 -13.72 15.12 -3.05
C ALA A 2 -15.02 14.82 -3.82
N PHE A 3 -14.94 13.88 -4.78
CA PHE A 3 -16.07 13.44 -5.60
C PHE A 3 -16.01 11.93 -5.83
N GLN A 4 -17.15 11.32 -6.07
CA GLN A 4 -17.24 9.89 -6.39
C GLN A 4 -17.02 9.66 -7.89
N ARG A 5 -16.38 8.53 -8.21
CA ARG A 5 -16.17 8.03 -9.57
C ARG A 5 -16.27 6.51 -9.60
N ILE A 6 -16.77 5.98 -10.70
CA ILE A 6 -16.75 4.54 -10.96
C ILE A 6 -15.68 4.26 -12.01
N PHE A 7 -14.78 3.31 -11.70
CA PHE A 7 -13.84 2.75 -12.66
C PHE A 7 -14.37 1.38 -13.11
N HIS A 8 -14.57 1.22 -14.41
CA HIS A 8 -15.04 -0.03 -14.99
C HIS A 8 -13.82 -0.90 -15.29
N LEU A 9 -13.58 -1.89 -14.43
CA LEU A 9 -12.52 -2.88 -14.60
C LEU A 9 -13.12 -4.18 -15.18
N PRO A 10 -12.32 -5.09 -15.74
CA PRO A 10 -12.80 -6.38 -16.20
C PRO A 10 -13.51 -7.16 -15.08
N GLY A 11 -14.83 -7.27 -15.18
CA GLY A 11 -15.67 -7.98 -14.20
C GLY A 11 -15.95 -7.25 -12.89
N LEU A 12 -15.56 -5.96 -12.76
CA LEU A 12 -15.74 -5.19 -11.54
C LEU A 12 -15.98 -3.70 -11.83
N ASP A 13 -17.07 -3.17 -11.29
CA ASP A 13 -17.26 -1.72 -11.18
C ASP A 13 -16.71 -1.25 -9.82
N LEU A 14 -15.59 -0.52 -9.85
CA LEU A 14 -14.89 -0.07 -8.67
C LEU A 14 -15.25 1.36 -8.34
N GLU A 15 -16.03 1.55 -7.26
CA GLU A 15 -16.32 2.88 -6.74
C GLU A 15 -15.10 3.49 -6.06
N ALA A 16 -14.79 4.72 -6.44
CA ALA A 16 -13.68 5.48 -5.89
C ALA A 16 -14.13 6.82 -5.33
N LEU A 17 -13.46 7.27 -4.27
CA LEU A 17 -13.47 8.63 -3.79
C LEU A 17 -12.25 9.34 -4.35
N CYS A 18 -12.46 10.40 -5.12
CA CYS A 18 -11.39 11.11 -5.82
C CYS A 18 -11.26 12.55 -5.33
N ALA A 19 -10.06 13.12 -5.42
CA ALA A 19 -9.82 14.54 -5.17
C ALA A 19 -8.73 15.07 -6.12
N GLY A 20 -8.81 16.33 -6.50
CA GLY A 20 -7.88 16.97 -7.45
C GLY A 20 -8.41 17.00 -8.89
N ASP A 21 -7.53 17.40 -9.80
CA ASP A 21 -7.86 17.46 -11.23
C ASP A 21 -7.67 16.09 -11.89
N GLN A 22 -8.76 15.51 -12.35
CA GLN A 22 -8.71 14.19 -13.04
C GLN A 22 -7.92 14.23 -14.37
N ASN A 23 -7.64 15.39 -14.93
CA ASN A 23 -6.80 15.55 -16.12
C ASN A 23 -5.31 15.67 -15.78
N HIS A 24 -4.95 15.70 -14.49
CA HIS A 24 -3.55 15.73 -14.08
C HIS A 24 -2.77 14.57 -14.70
N HIS A 25 -1.53 14.80 -15.09
CA HIS A 25 -0.67 13.81 -15.76
C HIS A 25 -0.30 12.62 -14.90
N SER A 26 -0.57 12.68 -13.59
CA SER A 26 -0.33 11.58 -12.64
C SER A 26 -1.56 11.31 -11.78
N ALA A 27 -1.56 10.16 -11.10
CA ALA A 27 -2.55 9.77 -10.11
C ALA A 27 -1.87 9.10 -8.91
N VAL A 28 -2.37 9.39 -7.71
CA VAL A 28 -1.97 8.74 -6.46
C VAL A 28 -3.13 7.90 -5.95
N ILE A 29 -2.99 6.58 -5.95
CA ILE A 29 -3.96 5.66 -5.37
C ILE A 29 -3.60 5.48 -3.90
N ILE A 30 -4.55 5.69 -2.99
CA ILE A 30 -4.37 5.52 -1.54
C ILE A 30 -5.29 4.41 -1.05
N LEU A 31 -4.70 3.41 -0.38
CA LEU A 31 -5.38 2.22 0.09
C LEU A 31 -5.51 2.22 1.61
N HIS A 32 -6.71 1.94 2.10
CA HIS A 32 -7.04 1.96 3.53
C HIS A 32 -6.59 0.68 4.26
N GLY A 33 -6.59 0.75 5.60
CA GLY A 33 -6.31 -0.37 6.49
C GLY A 33 -7.47 -1.38 6.61
N LEU A 34 -7.23 -2.45 7.36
CA LEU A 34 -8.23 -3.47 7.65
C LEU A 34 -9.38 -2.91 8.50
N GLY A 35 -10.61 -3.31 8.17
CA GLY A 35 -11.81 -3.02 8.97
C GLY A 35 -12.37 -1.59 8.84
N VAL A 36 -11.84 -0.79 7.91
CA VAL A 36 -12.32 0.56 7.60
C VAL A 36 -12.67 0.68 6.11
N SER A 37 -13.04 1.85 5.63
CA SER A 37 -13.42 2.08 4.24
C SER A 37 -12.61 3.23 3.61
N LYS A 38 -12.77 3.46 2.29
CA LYS A 38 -12.09 4.53 1.54
C LYS A 38 -12.31 5.92 2.12
N GLU A 39 -13.41 6.14 2.85
CA GLU A 39 -13.75 7.44 3.45
C GLU A 39 -12.75 7.89 4.50
N VAL A 40 -12.06 6.96 5.17
CA VAL A 40 -11.01 7.30 6.15
C VAL A 40 -9.81 8.00 5.50
N GLN A 41 -9.66 7.89 4.18
CA GLN A 41 -8.59 8.53 3.42
C GLN A 41 -8.93 9.98 3.01
N LEU A 42 -10.08 10.49 3.40
CA LEU A 42 -10.50 11.84 3.00
C LEU A 42 -9.51 12.95 3.41
N PRO A 43 -8.89 12.93 4.60
CA PRO A 43 -7.85 13.91 4.94
C PRO A 43 -6.64 13.86 3.99
N GLU A 44 -6.15 12.67 3.67
CA GLU A 44 -5.00 12.43 2.79
C GLU A 44 -5.32 12.82 1.34
N LEU A 45 -6.52 12.50 0.85
CA LEU A 45 -6.99 12.95 -0.46
C LEU A 45 -7.03 14.48 -0.55
N GLN A 46 -7.49 15.15 0.51
CA GLN A 46 -7.55 16.61 0.56
C GLN A 46 -6.15 17.24 0.60
N ARG A 47 -5.23 16.64 1.33
CA ARG A 47 -3.82 17.05 1.41
C ARG A 47 -3.16 16.97 0.04
N LEU A 48 -3.26 15.82 -0.63
CA LEU A 48 -2.68 15.63 -1.97
C LEU A 48 -3.30 16.57 -2.99
N ARG A 49 -4.62 16.77 -2.93
CA ARG A 49 -5.30 17.78 -3.77
C ARG A 49 -4.77 19.18 -3.51
N ALA A 50 -4.56 19.56 -2.25
CA ALA A 50 -4.01 20.89 -1.89
C ALA A 50 -2.60 21.10 -2.45
N SER A 51 -1.84 20.00 -2.60
CA SER A 51 -0.49 19.98 -3.21
C SER A 51 -0.51 19.82 -4.73
N GLY A 52 -1.70 19.84 -5.37
CA GLY A 52 -1.86 19.82 -6.83
C GLY A 52 -2.07 18.44 -7.44
N PHE A 53 -2.06 17.36 -6.67
CA PHE A 53 -2.16 15.98 -7.19
C PHE A 53 -3.61 15.53 -7.41
N PHE A 54 -3.80 14.61 -8.35
CA PHE A 54 -5.03 13.83 -8.46
C PHE A 54 -4.89 12.57 -7.61
N ALA A 55 -5.75 12.41 -6.61
CA ALA A 55 -5.72 11.31 -5.65
C ALA A 55 -7.02 10.50 -5.71
N ILE A 56 -6.90 9.18 -5.50
CA ILE A 56 -7.96 8.18 -5.64
C ILE A 56 -7.90 7.26 -4.42
N ALA A 57 -9.02 7.06 -3.74
CA ALA A 57 -9.19 6.01 -2.73
C ALA A 57 -10.29 5.05 -3.15
N VAL A 58 -10.09 3.76 -2.93
CA VAL A 58 -11.02 2.68 -3.26
C VAL A 58 -11.22 1.75 -2.07
N ASP A 59 -12.40 1.12 -1.98
CA ASP A 59 -12.64 0.09 -0.98
C ASP A 59 -11.93 -1.21 -1.36
N ALA A 60 -11.25 -1.81 -0.39
CA ALA A 60 -10.75 -3.17 -0.51
C ALA A 60 -11.92 -4.18 -0.65
N PRO A 61 -11.69 -5.38 -1.20
CA PRO A 61 -12.66 -6.47 -1.13
C PRO A 61 -13.20 -6.64 0.29
N HIS A 62 -14.49 -6.87 0.42
CA HIS A 62 -15.20 -7.09 1.69
C HIS A 62 -15.24 -5.87 2.66
N HIS A 63 -14.82 -4.68 2.20
CA HIS A 63 -14.81 -3.45 3.01
C HIS A 63 -15.74 -2.38 2.42
N GLY A 64 -16.15 -1.43 3.25
CA GLY A 64 -16.91 -0.25 2.83
C GLY A 64 -18.19 -0.61 2.05
N SER A 65 -18.33 -0.09 0.83
CA SER A 65 -19.47 -0.38 -0.05
C SER A 65 -19.49 -1.83 -0.58
N ARG A 66 -18.43 -2.60 -0.32
CA ARG A 66 -18.25 -3.99 -0.79
C ARG A 66 -18.40 -5.03 0.33
N GLN A 67 -18.93 -4.64 1.49
CA GLN A 67 -19.16 -5.54 2.63
C GLN A 67 -20.11 -6.68 2.26
N ASP A 68 -19.76 -7.90 2.70
CA ASP A 68 -20.50 -9.14 2.42
C ASP A 68 -20.49 -10.15 3.59
N GLY A 69 -20.08 -9.70 4.79
CA GLY A 69 -20.00 -10.53 5.98
C GLY A 69 -18.66 -11.25 6.18
N LEU A 70 -17.69 -11.14 5.28
CA LEU A 70 -16.41 -11.82 5.43
C LEU A 70 -15.57 -11.27 6.59
N LEU A 71 -15.71 -9.98 6.91
CA LEU A 71 -14.96 -9.37 8.02
C LEU A 71 -15.45 -9.89 9.39
N GLU A 72 -16.70 -10.24 9.54
CA GLU A 72 -17.23 -10.90 10.73
C GLU A 72 -16.58 -12.28 10.91
N ILE A 73 -16.50 -13.07 9.84
CA ILE A 73 -15.78 -14.36 9.83
C ILE A 73 -14.29 -14.15 10.17
N PHE A 74 -13.67 -13.12 9.61
CA PHE A 74 -12.26 -12.78 9.90
C PHE A 74 -12.02 -12.50 11.38
N GLN A 75 -12.95 -11.84 12.07
CA GLN A 75 -12.83 -11.54 13.50
C GLN A 75 -12.91 -12.82 14.37
N GLU A 76 -13.63 -13.83 13.92
CA GLU A 76 -13.75 -15.12 14.60
C GLU A 76 -12.53 -16.02 14.38
N GLN A 77 -11.69 -15.76 13.39
CA GLN A 77 -10.48 -16.52 13.10
C GLN A 77 -9.32 -16.10 13.99
N ALA A 78 -8.35 -17.02 14.17
CA ALA A 78 -7.11 -16.77 14.89
C ALA A 78 -5.92 -17.40 14.16
N GLY A 79 -4.71 -16.99 14.52
CA GLY A 79 -3.47 -17.59 14.04
C GLY A 79 -3.40 -17.67 12.51
N HIS A 80 -2.98 -18.81 12.02
CA HIS A 80 -2.74 -19.07 10.59
C HIS A 80 -3.98 -18.86 9.71
N ALA A 81 -5.17 -19.31 10.16
CA ALA A 81 -6.41 -19.14 9.39
C ALA A 81 -6.75 -17.64 9.17
N ARG A 82 -6.62 -16.83 10.23
CA ARG A 82 -6.82 -15.37 10.14
C ARG A 82 -5.82 -14.72 9.20
N HIS A 83 -4.55 -15.14 9.27
CA HIS A 83 -3.50 -14.61 8.40
C HIS A 83 -3.75 -14.95 6.92
N HIS A 84 -4.11 -16.20 6.61
CA HIS A 84 -4.45 -16.60 5.24
C HIS A 84 -5.64 -15.82 4.68
N LEU A 85 -6.66 -15.57 5.50
CA LEU A 85 -7.79 -14.77 5.08
C LEU A 85 -7.37 -13.31 4.80
N LEU A 86 -6.50 -12.73 5.64
CA LEU A 86 -5.92 -11.42 5.38
C LEU A 86 -5.16 -11.39 4.04
N LEU A 87 -4.29 -12.37 3.80
CA LEU A 87 -3.53 -12.44 2.55
C LEU A 87 -4.42 -12.63 1.33
N SER A 88 -5.52 -13.38 1.44
CA SER A 88 -6.46 -13.52 0.33
C SER A 88 -7.09 -12.18 -0.05
N ILE A 89 -7.49 -11.37 0.94
CA ILE A 89 -8.00 -10.01 0.73
C ILE A 89 -6.92 -9.11 0.12
N VAL A 90 -5.70 -9.15 0.65
CA VAL A 90 -4.55 -8.35 0.16
C VAL A 90 -4.25 -8.67 -1.30
N LEU A 91 -4.14 -9.94 -1.67
CA LEU A 91 -3.78 -10.36 -3.03
C LEU A 91 -4.90 -10.11 -4.04
N GLN A 92 -6.17 -10.31 -3.65
CA GLN A 92 -7.31 -9.93 -4.48
C GLN A 92 -7.30 -8.40 -4.73
N HIS A 93 -7.17 -7.61 -3.67
CA HIS A 93 -7.11 -6.14 -3.81
C HIS A 93 -5.91 -5.69 -4.63
N ALA A 94 -4.74 -6.33 -4.46
CA ALA A 94 -3.56 -6.03 -5.26
C ALA A 94 -3.81 -6.26 -6.76
N SER A 95 -4.52 -7.32 -7.13
CA SER A 95 -4.92 -7.59 -8.52
C SER A 95 -5.85 -6.50 -9.07
N GLU A 96 -6.87 -6.09 -8.30
CA GLU A 96 -7.83 -5.04 -8.69
C GLU A 96 -7.14 -3.67 -8.83
N VAL A 97 -6.27 -3.31 -7.87
CA VAL A 97 -5.47 -2.07 -7.92
C VAL A 97 -4.52 -2.07 -9.12
N ASN A 98 -3.94 -3.23 -9.45
CA ASN A 98 -3.08 -3.35 -10.64
C ASN A 98 -3.86 -3.11 -11.93
N GLN A 99 -5.09 -3.60 -12.04
CA GLN A 99 -5.98 -3.31 -13.18
C GLN A 99 -6.35 -1.83 -13.25
N LEU A 100 -6.70 -1.20 -12.11
CA LEU A 100 -6.96 0.24 -12.03
C LEU A 100 -5.73 1.05 -12.48
N MET A 101 -4.55 0.70 -12.00
CA MET A 101 -3.29 1.34 -12.38
C MET A 101 -3.04 1.22 -13.90
N GLN A 102 -3.26 0.04 -14.49
CA GLN A 102 -3.11 -0.16 -15.94
C GLN A 102 -4.09 0.71 -16.73
N GLN A 103 -5.34 0.85 -16.28
CA GLN A 103 -6.33 1.74 -16.89
C GLN A 103 -5.91 3.21 -16.82
N LEU A 104 -5.37 3.66 -15.67
CA LEU A 104 -4.85 5.02 -15.50
C LEU A 104 -3.63 5.25 -16.41
N ARG A 105 -2.73 4.30 -16.53
CA ARG A 105 -1.57 4.36 -17.43
C ARG A 105 -1.98 4.37 -18.91
N ALA A 106 -2.99 3.61 -19.30
CA ALA A 106 -3.54 3.64 -20.65
C ALA A 106 -4.12 5.03 -21.01
N SER A 107 -4.52 5.81 -20.01
CA SER A 107 -4.90 7.23 -20.18
C SER A 107 -3.71 8.21 -20.09
N GLY A 108 -2.48 7.72 -20.09
CA GLY A 108 -1.24 8.52 -20.10
C GLY A 108 -0.77 8.99 -18.72
N LYS A 109 -1.31 8.43 -17.61
CA LYS A 109 -0.93 8.87 -16.27
C LYS A 109 0.29 8.11 -15.72
N LYS A 110 1.16 8.84 -15.03
CA LYS A 110 2.10 8.29 -14.05
C LYS A 110 1.34 7.88 -12.79
N VAL A 111 1.62 6.73 -12.19
CA VAL A 111 0.81 6.21 -11.08
C VAL A 111 1.67 5.86 -9.87
N CYS A 112 1.31 6.45 -8.72
CA CYS A 112 1.78 6.03 -7.40
C CYS A 112 0.72 5.15 -6.73
N VAL A 113 1.16 4.10 -6.04
CA VAL A 113 0.32 3.31 -5.13
C VAL A 113 0.84 3.48 -3.72
N ALA A 114 0.08 4.18 -2.89
CA ALA A 114 0.31 4.33 -1.47
C ALA A 114 -0.73 3.52 -0.68
N GLY A 115 -0.36 3.02 0.48
CA GLY A 115 -1.31 2.26 1.31
C GLY A 115 -0.91 2.20 2.76
N ILE A 116 -1.88 2.07 3.64
CA ILE A 116 -1.76 2.14 5.09
C ILE A 116 -2.10 0.78 5.69
N SER A 117 -1.22 0.20 6.50
CA SER A 117 -1.43 -1.10 7.16
C SER A 117 -1.77 -2.19 6.12
N MET A 118 -2.97 -2.79 6.15
CA MET A 118 -3.41 -3.73 5.10
C MET A 118 -3.24 -3.14 3.68
N GLY A 119 -3.60 -1.88 3.46
CA GLY A 119 -3.36 -1.20 2.19
C GLY A 119 -1.88 -1.08 1.85
N GLY A 120 -1.02 -0.96 2.84
CA GLY A 120 0.44 -0.99 2.68
C GLY A 120 0.97 -2.36 2.26
N HIS A 121 0.36 -3.46 2.73
CA HIS A 121 0.65 -4.81 2.20
C HIS A 121 0.26 -4.92 0.72
N VAL A 122 -0.90 -4.34 0.33
CA VAL A 122 -1.33 -4.25 -1.07
C VAL A 122 -0.33 -3.45 -1.92
N ALA A 123 0.18 -2.32 -1.38
CA ALA A 123 1.22 -1.54 -2.05
C ALA A 123 2.51 -2.36 -2.23
N PHE A 124 2.98 -3.07 -1.20
CA PHE A 124 4.11 -3.99 -1.30
C PHE A 124 3.89 -5.09 -2.35
N ALA A 125 2.68 -5.68 -2.41
CA ALA A 125 2.35 -6.72 -3.39
C ALA A 125 2.50 -6.21 -4.84
N GLN A 126 2.33 -4.90 -5.11
CA GLN A 126 2.54 -4.34 -6.46
C GLN A 126 3.98 -4.51 -6.97
N LEU A 127 4.96 -4.67 -6.08
CA LEU A 127 6.36 -4.92 -6.46
C LEU A 127 6.55 -6.28 -7.14
N CYS A 128 5.67 -7.24 -6.85
CA CYS A 128 5.69 -8.60 -7.40
C CYS A 128 4.75 -8.75 -8.61
N MET A 129 4.01 -7.71 -8.99
CA MET A 129 3.12 -7.73 -10.16
C MET A 129 3.89 -7.43 -11.45
N ALA A 130 3.38 -7.96 -12.59
CA ALA A 130 3.99 -7.74 -13.90
C ALA A 130 4.02 -6.26 -14.31
N ALA A 131 2.96 -5.50 -13.98
CA ALA A 131 2.93 -4.05 -14.15
C ALA A 131 3.14 -3.41 -12.77
N ARG A 132 4.27 -2.71 -12.58
CA ARG A 132 4.62 -2.03 -11.33
C ARG A 132 4.23 -0.56 -11.38
N PRO A 133 3.81 0.06 -10.24
CA PRO A 133 3.65 1.50 -10.14
C PRO A 133 4.96 2.26 -10.41
N ASP A 134 4.86 3.55 -10.71
CA ASP A 134 6.03 4.42 -10.85
C ASP A 134 6.65 4.77 -9.49
N LEU A 135 5.82 4.76 -8.42
CA LEU A 135 6.23 4.86 -7.02
C LEU A 135 5.35 3.96 -6.16
N VAL A 136 5.96 3.21 -5.26
CA VAL A 136 5.29 2.37 -4.24
C VAL A 136 5.54 2.97 -2.88
N ALA A 137 4.46 3.26 -2.13
CA ALA A 137 4.54 3.95 -0.84
C ALA A 137 3.77 3.21 0.27
N PRO A 138 4.30 2.13 0.86
CA PRO A 138 3.70 1.45 1.99
C PRO A 138 3.96 2.19 3.30
N PHE A 139 2.89 2.43 4.06
CA PHE A 139 2.93 2.99 5.41
C PHE A 139 2.54 1.92 6.43
N ILE A 140 3.33 1.74 7.49
CA ILE A 140 3.09 0.82 8.61
C ILE A 140 2.66 -0.58 8.13
N ALA A 141 3.44 -1.16 7.21
CA ALA A 141 3.19 -2.45 6.58
C ALA A 141 4.45 -3.31 6.53
N THR A 142 4.30 -4.60 6.28
CA THR A 142 5.44 -5.52 6.14
C THR A 142 5.60 -6.02 4.69
N PRO A 143 6.83 -6.11 4.17
CA PRO A 143 7.14 -6.78 2.91
C PRO A 143 7.17 -8.31 3.02
N ASP A 144 7.22 -8.85 4.25
CA ASP A 144 7.21 -10.29 4.53
C ASP A 144 5.79 -10.75 4.83
N PHE A 145 5.24 -11.60 3.96
CA PHE A 145 3.86 -12.12 4.06
C PHE A 145 3.77 -13.44 4.81
N ARG A 146 4.87 -13.96 5.34
CA ARG A 146 4.86 -15.22 6.11
C ARG A 146 4.27 -15.05 7.50
N THR A 147 3.59 -16.08 7.98
CA THR A 147 3.17 -16.11 9.38
C THR A 147 4.35 -16.39 10.29
N ARG A 148 4.41 -15.74 11.44
CA ARG A 148 5.42 -16.02 12.48
C ARG A 148 5.17 -17.33 13.22
N GLU A 149 3.90 -17.73 13.38
CA GLU A 149 3.51 -18.96 14.09
C GLU A 149 3.89 -20.22 13.31
N ALA A 150 4.00 -20.13 11.99
CA ALA A 150 4.38 -21.24 11.12
C ALA A 150 5.89 -21.35 10.90
N ALA A 151 6.71 -20.46 11.45
CA ALA A 151 8.16 -20.51 11.29
C ALA A 151 8.72 -21.83 11.82
N GLY A 152 8.95 -22.79 10.91
CA GLY A 152 9.54 -24.11 11.20
C GLY A 152 8.56 -25.27 11.34
N GLN A 153 7.24 -25.07 11.25
CA GLN A 153 6.26 -26.16 11.41
C GLN A 153 5.65 -26.66 10.09
N LEU A 154 5.42 -25.76 9.13
CA LEU A 154 4.90 -26.09 7.79
C LEU A 154 5.62 -25.26 6.74
N PRO A 155 5.76 -25.76 5.50
CA PRO A 155 6.25 -24.94 4.41
C PRO A 155 5.26 -23.78 4.17
N PRO A 156 5.77 -22.56 3.83
CA PRO A 156 4.89 -21.42 3.54
C PRO A 156 3.98 -21.75 2.36
N SER A 157 2.74 -21.24 2.42
CA SER A 157 1.81 -21.35 1.31
C SER A 157 2.25 -20.45 0.12
N PRO A 158 1.78 -20.70 -1.11
CA PRO A 158 2.08 -19.82 -2.24
C PRO A 158 1.70 -18.35 -1.98
N ALA A 159 0.65 -18.08 -1.20
CA ALA A 159 0.25 -16.72 -0.84
C ALA A 159 1.29 -16.05 0.09
N GLU A 160 1.89 -16.81 1.01
CA GLU A 160 2.90 -16.30 1.93
C GLU A 160 4.25 -16.01 1.25
N THR A 161 4.51 -16.61 0.09
CA THR A 161 5.73 -16.36 -0.71
C THR A 161 5.53 -15.33 -1.82
N CYS A 162 4.38 -14.63 -1.84
CA CYS A 162 4.13 -13.52 -2.77
C CYS A 162 4.60 -12.15 -2.25
N GLY A 163 5.17 -12.09 -1.05
CA GLY A 163 5.71 -10.85 -0.49
C GLY A 163 7.04 -10.45 -1.14
N PRO A 164 7.34 -9.15 -1.29
CA PRO A 164 8.58 -8.71 -1.93
C PRO A 164 9.85 -9.08 -1.14
N ALA A 165 9.74 -9.44 0.13
CA ALA A 165 10.87 -9.95 0.91
C ALA A 165 11.42 -11.29 0.38
N ASP A 166 10.59 -12.09 -0.31
CA ASP A 166 11.04 -13.31 -1.00
C ASP A 166 11.63 -13.06 -2.38
N HIS A 167 11.51 -11.83 -2.90
CA HIS A 167 11.86 -11.43 -4.27
C HIS A 167 12.77 -10.19 -4.30
N ILE A 168 13.61 -10.01 -3.28
CA ILE A 168 14.46 -8.81 -3.10
C ILE A 168 15.25 -8.44 -4.35
N ALA A 169 15.86 -9.42 -5.03
CA ALA A 169 16.67 -9.18 -6.23
C ALA A 169 15.86 -8.58 -7.40
N GLU A 170 14.55 -8.76 -7.39
CA GLU A 170 13.64 -8.29 -8.44
C GLU A 170 13.06 -6.91 -8.16
N VAL A 171 13.23 -6.38 -6.93
CA VAL A 171 12.61 -5.11 -6.53
C VAL A 171 13.23 -3.93 -7.27
N PHE A 172 14.56 -3.91 -7.43
CA PHE A 172 15.22 -2.87 -8.22
C PHE A 172 14.78 -2.95 -9.70
N PRO A 173 14.55 -1.84 -10.39
CA PRO A 173 14.74 -0.44 -10.01
C PRO A 173 13.44 0.30 -9.58
N ALA A 174 12.49 -0.37 -8.91
CA ALA A 174 11.26 0.26 -8.46
C ALA A 174 11.55 1.47 -7.54
N SER A 175 10.74 2.52 -7.64
CA SER A 175 10.83 3.63 -6.70
C SER A 175 10.03 3.33 -5.45
N LEU A 176 10.65 3.47 -4.27
CA LEU A 176 10.10 3.10 -2.97
C LEU A 176 10.17 4.26 -1.97
N PHE A 177 9.05 4.48 -1.29
CA PHE A 177 8.94 5.37 -0.12
C PHE A 177 8.28 4.60 1.02
N MET A 178 9.03 4.12 1.99
CA MET A 178 8.53 3.25 3.05
C MET A 178 8.49 3.99 4.39
N VAL A 179 7.38 3.83 5.12
CA VAL A 179 7.18 4.40 6.46
C VAL A 179 6.89 3.30 7.47
N ALA A 180 7.61 3.31 8.58
CA ALA A 180 7.43 2.39 9.70
C ALA A 180 7.19 3.13 11.02
N ALA A 181 6.42 2.53 11.91
CA ALA A 181 6.26 2.94 13.29
C ALA A 181 7.14 2.04 14.16
N GLY A 182 8.14 2.63 14.85
CA GLY A 182 9.21 1.89 15.52
C GLY A 182 8.75 1.10 16.75
N SER A 183 7.64 1.50 17.38
CA SER A 183 7.02 0.82 18.52
C SER A 183 5.75 0.04 18.15
N ASP A 184 5.53 -0.24 16.85
CA ASP A 184 4.38 -0.98 16.36
C ASP A 184 4.44 -2.46 16.78
N THR A 185 3.42 -2.92 17.53
CA THR A 185 3.28 -4.31 17.95
C THR A 185 2.35 -5.12 17.06
N VAL A 186 1.59 -4.47 16.17
CA VAL A 186 0.68 -5.09 15.20
C VAL A 186 1.44 -5.47 13.94
N VAL A 187 2.11 -4.49 13.33
CA VAL A 187 3.00 -4.68 12.18
C VAL A 187 4.40 -4.25 12.60
N ARG A 188 5.17 -5.21 13.10
CA ARG A 188 6.49 -4.94 13.66
C ARG A 188 7.46 -4.39 12.62
N PRO A 189 8.25 -3.35 12.94
CA PRO A 189 9.11 -2.65 11.99
C PRO A 189 10.33 -3.44 11.53
N GLU A 190 10.72 -4.52 12.26
CA GLU A 190 11.96 -5.25 11.96
C GLU A 190 12.00 -5.80 10.53
N ALA A 191 10.85 -6.28 10.01
CA ALA A 191 10.79 -6.86 8.67
C ALA A 191 11.01 -5.78 7.59
N VAL A 192 10.37 -4.60 7.71
CA VAL A 192 10.54 -3.53 6.73
C VAL A 192 11.91 -2.85 6.87
N ARG A 193 12.45 -2.75 8.10
CA ARG A 193 13.81 -2.26 8.34
C ARG A 193 14.85 -3.16 7.68
N GLY A 194 14.80 -4.48 7.94
CA GLY A 194 15.67 -5.47 7.32
C GLY A 194 15.57 -5.46 5.80
N PHE A 195 14.37 -5.38 5.26
CA PHE A 195 14.13 -5.26 3.82
C PHE A 195 14.79 -4.01 3.23
N ALA A 196 14.64 -2.85 3.88
CA ALA A 196 15.29 -1.62 3.44
C ALA A 196 16.83 -1.74 3.46
N GLU A 197 17.39 -2.38 4.49
CA GLU A 197 18.83 -2.63 4.59
C GLU A 197 19.34 -3.56 3.48
N GLU A 198 18.63 -4.63 3.19
CA GLU A 198 18.97 -5.58 2.12
C GLU A 198 18.85 -4.96 0.71
N LEU A 199 17.92 -4.00 0.51
CA LEU A 199 17.78 -3.27 -0.75
C LEU A 199 18.89 -2.26 -0.99
N ARG A 200 19.49 -1.64 0.04
CA ARG A 200 20.50 -0.58 -0.12
C ARG A 200 21.65 -0.92 -1.09
N PRO A 201 22.24 -2.12 -1.05
CA PRO A 201 23.30 -2.50 -2.00
C PRO A 201 22.79 -2.54 -3.45
N LEU A 202 21.54 -2.91 -3.68
CA LEU A 202 20.93 -2.98 -5.02
C LEU A 202 20.64 -1.60 -5.61
N TYR A 203 20.44 -0.60 -4.74
CA TYR A 203 20.11 0.79 -5.12
C TYR A 203 21.32 1.72 -5.19
N GLN A 204 22.57 1.21 -5.15
CA GLN A 204 23.79 2.06 -5.21
C GLN A 204 23.85 2.96 -6.45
N SER A 205 23.29 2.50 -7.59
CA SER A 205 23.24 3.27 -8.84
C SER A 205 22.09 4.26 -8.94
N ALA A 206 21.11 4.20 -8.03
CA ALA A 206 19.91 5.05 -7.99
C ALA A 206 19.41 5.19 -6.53
N PRO A 207 20.25 5.71 -5.60
CA PRO A 207 19.91 5.75 -4.17
C PRO A 207 18.71 6.63 -3.86
N GLU A 208 18.41 7.61 -4.71
CA GLU A 208 17.24 8.47 -4.63
C GLU A 208 15.91 7.71 -4.80
N LYS A 209 15.94 6.50 -5.36
CA LYS A 209 14.75 5.67 -5.54
C LYS A 209 14.35 4.87 -4.31
N LEU A 210 15.20 4.79 -3.29
CA LEU A 210 14.94 4.04 -2.06
C LEU A 210 14.91 4.99 -0.87
N GLU A 211 13.74 5.20 -0.29
CA GLU A 211 13.55 6.05 0.89
C GLU A 211 12.82 5.27 1.98
N TYR A 212 13.35 5.30 3.20
CA TYR A 212 12.78 4.63 4.37
C TYR A 212 12.81 5.58 5.57
N HIS A 213 11.67 5.74 6.21
CA HIS A 213 11.47 6.54 7.42
C HIS A 213 10.90 5.69 8.54
N GLU A 214 11.53 5.70 9.69
CA GLU A 214 11.06 5.04 10.90
C GLU A 214 10.84 6.07 12.01
N TYR A 215 9.66 6.02 12.62
CA TYR A 215 9.26 6.88 13.73
C TYR A 215 9.28 6.08 15.02
N GLU A 216 10.41 6.13 15.75
CA GLU A 216 10.74 5.26 16.88
C GLU A 216 9.66 5.20 17.96
N LEU A 217 9.01 6.34 18.26
CA LEU A 217 8.02 6.46 19.32
C LEU A 217 6.58 6.27 18.86
N SER A 218 6.34 6.01 17.59
CA SER A 218 5.02 5.73 17.05
C SER A 218 4.68 4.25 17.17
N GLU A 219 3.44 3.99 17.56
CA GLU A 219 2.78 2.69 17.52
C GLU A 219 2.01 2.53 16.19
N HIS A 220 1.21 1.44 16.04
CA HIS A 220 0.42 1.20 14.83
C HIS A 220 -0.50 2.37 14.48
N MET A 221 -1.12 2.97 15.47
CA MET A 221 -1.77 4.29 15.34
C MET A 221 -0.71 5.36 15.56
N MET A 222 -0.05 5.76 14.49
CA MET A 222 1.06 6.71 14.55
C MET A 222 0.68 8.00 15.29
N ARG A 223 1.65 8.57 16.00
CA ARG A 223 1.49 9.87 16.65
C ARG A 223 1.13 10.93 15.60
N PRO A 224 0.19 11.86 15.87
CA PRO A 224 -0.23 12.84 14.87
C PRO A 224 0.92 13.64 14.24
N ALA A 225 1.93 14.04 15.02
CA ALA A 225 3.07 14.78 14.51
C ALA A 225 3.90 13.93 13.53
N ASP A 226 4.14 12.65 13.84
CA ASP A 226 4.90 11.72 13.02
C ASP A 226 4.12 11.37 11.74
N TRP A 227 2.79 11.24 11.85
CA TRP A 227 1.91 11.05 10.70
C TRP A 227 1.95 12.24 9.73
N PHE A 228 1.89 13.47 10.28
CA PHE A 228 1.98 14.69 9.47
C PHE A 228 3.32 14.80 8.75
N ASP A 229 4.43 14.55 9.46
CA ASP A 229 5.78 14.59 8.90
C ASP A 229 5.96 13.53 7.80
N ALA A 230 5.47 12.30 8.01
CA ALA A 230 5.52 11.24 7.02
C ALA A 230 4.79 11.61 5.72
N TRP A 231 3.59 12.22 5.83
CA TRP A 231 2.83 12.68 4.67
C TRP A 231 3.42 13.91 3.99
N GLU A 232 4.09 14.79 4.74
CA GLU A 232 4.83 15.92 4.17
C GLU A 232 6.00 15.42 3.32
N LYS A 233 6.84 14.53 3.87
CA LYS A 233 7.94 13.88 3.14
C LYS A 233 7.46 13.09 1.92
N PHE A 234 6.35 12.38 2.04
CA PHE A 234 5.76 11.66 0.91
C PHE A 234 5.31 12.64 -0.19
N THR A 235 4.68 13.75 0.18
CA THR A 235 4.27 14.79 -0.78
C THR A 235 5.48 15.41 -1.49
N GLU A 236 6.55 15.71 -0.76
CA GLU A 236 7.81 16.17 -1.34
C GLU A 236 8.44 15.13 -2.28
N ARG A 237 8.33 13.83 -1.91
CA ARG A 237 8.80 12.74 -2.77
C ARG A 237 8.05 12.69 -4.09
N LEU A 238 6.74 12.83 -4.07
CA LEU A 238 5.91 12.90 -5.29
C LEU A 238 6.35 14.07 -6.19
N GLN A 239 6.60 15.25 -5.60
CA GLN A 239 7.07 16.43 -6.33
C GLN A 239 8.45 16.20 -6.97
N ARG A 240 9.41 15.63 -6.20
CA ARG A 240 10.75 15.33 -6.71
C ARG A 240 10.74 14.34 -7.88
N GLU A 241 9.82 13.42 -7.88
CA GLU A 241 9.65 12.46 -8.98
C GLU A 241 8.80 12.99 -10.14
N GLY A 242 8.24 14.19 -10.05
CA GLY A 242 7.44 14.79 -11.12
C GLY A 242 6.08 14.09 -11.29
N PHE A 243 5.41 13.80 -10.16
CA PHE A 243 4.01 13.41 -10.15
C PHE A 243 3.11 14.62 -10.33
#